data_0d8d7752bb76fe8bebb9bf3b66fcf382
#
_entry.id   0d8d7752bb76fe8bebb9bf3b66fcf382
#
_cell.length_a   1.000
_cell.length_b   1.000
_cell.length_c   1.000
_cell.angle_alpha   90.00
_cell.angle_beta   90.00
_cell.angle_gamma   90.00
#
_symmetry.space_group_name_H-M   'P 1'
#
loop_
_entity.id
_entity.type
_entity.pdbx_description
1 polymer ?
#
loop_
_entity_poly.entity_id
_entity_poly.type
_entity_poly.pdbx_seq_one_letter_code
_entity_poly.pdbx_strand_id
1 'polypeptide(L)'
;MPWPTYRGRVPVGEGAGSAPASGSTDRARALGGELRRLHDRIRDVLDDARDGLDPVAGAAALSDDLVLRCHAVCTTLGTHHRDEDAALFPWLRREHPGLGEVVDRLEEDHAIIGSLLAELERVVREGAAGAVVLRHLEGVDAIMESHFRFEERELVPVLDATVGDGPPLPDRFWRAGERLTPGGGSRE
;
A
#
# COMPACT_ATOMS: atom_id res chain seq x y z
N MET A 1 -18.98 39.02 -15.70
CA MET A 1 -18.64 39.73 -14.49
C MET A 1 -17.24 39.32 -14.07
N PRO A 2 -16.21 40.20 -14.14
CA PRO A 2 -14.85 39.83 -13.75
C PRO A 2 -14.65 39.99 -12.24
N TRP A 3 -13.82 39.13 -11.69
CA TRP A 3 -13.44 39.07 -10.29
C TRP A 3 -12.55 40.26 -9.87
N PRO A 4 -12.69 40.81 -8.64
CA PRO A 4 -11.84 41.91 -8.20
C PRO A 4 -10.45 41.43 -7.78
N THR A 5 -9.43 42.09 -8.31
CA THR A 5 -8.04 41.93 -7.93
C THR A 5 -7.77 42.62 -6.60
N TYR A 6 -7.44 41.85 -5.53
CA TYR A 6 -7.02 42.40 -4.24
C TYR A 6 -5.49 42.61 -4.28
N ARG A 7 -5.07 43.90 -4.31
CA ARG A 7 -3.68 44.30 -4.06
C ARG A 7 -3.53 44.70 -2.59
N GLY A 8 -3.07 43.75 -1.78
CA GLY A 8 -2.60 44.03 -0.42
C GLY A 8 -1.08 44.03 -0.41
N ARG A 9 -0.48 45.18 -0.06
CA ARG A 9 0.96 45.36 0.13
C ARG A 9 1.31 44.87 1.52
N VAL A 10 2.16 43.82 1.65
CA VAL A 10 2.68 43.34 2.93
C VAL A 10 4.02 44.00 3.22
N PRO A 11 4.28 44.52 4.44
CA PRO A 11 5.58 45.11 4.77
C PRO A 11 6.66 44.04 4.92
N VAL A 12 7.83 44.32 4.36
CA VAL A 12 9.05 43.49 4.48
C VAL A 12 9.65 43.73 5.85
N GLY A 13 9.53 42.71 6.72
CA GLY A 13 10.28 42.63 7.97
C GLY A 13 11.55 41.84 7.74
N GLU A 14 12.73 42.45 7.81
CA GLU A 14 14.00 41.73 7.87
C GLU A 14 14.11 40.99 9.20
N GLY A 15 13.97 39.68 9.14
CA GLY A 15 14.28 38.77 10.23
C GLY A 15 15.28 37.75 9.74
N ALA A 16 16.46 37.71 10.37
CA ALA A 16 17.53 36.79 10.08
C ALA A 16 17.03 35.34 10.18
N GLY A 17 16.78 34.70 9.04
CA GLY A 17 16.32 33.34 8.97
C GLY A 17 17.48 32.36 9.11
N SER A 18 17.49 31.60 10.18
CA SER A 18 18.23 30.35 10.22
C SER A 18 17.74 29.46 9.08
N ALA A 19 18.64 28.97 8.25
CA ALA A 19 18.34 28.03 7.18
C ALA A 19 17.71 26.77 7.77
N PRO A 20 16.59 26.25 7.22
CA PRO A 20 16.04 24.99 7.67
C PRO A 20 17.05 23.88 7.39
N ALA A 21 17.27 23.01 8.38
CA ALA A 21 18.17 21.88 8.27
C ALA A 21 17.74 20.99 7.10
N SER A 22 18.63 20.78 6.13
CA SER A 22 18.42 20.00 4.90
C SER A 22 17.92 18.56 5.14
N GLY A 23 18.04 18.05 6.36
CA GLY A 23 17.62 16.68 6.72
C GLY A 23 16.11 16.45 6.85
N SER A 24 15.28 17.51 7.03
CA SER A 24 13.83 17.32 7.17
C SER A 24 13.11 17.20 5.83
N THR A 25 13.57 17.94 4.82
CA THR A 25 13.04 17.87 3.45
C THR A 25 13.38 16.58 2.73
N ASP A 26 14.57 16.00 2.97
CA ASP A 26 14.96 14.72 2.40
C ASP A 26 14.18 13.55 3.02
N ARG A 27 13.85 13.62 4.31
CA ARG A 27 13.01 12.61 4.96
C ARG A 27 11.54 12.70 4.50
N ALA A 28 10.98 13.88 4.30
CA ALA A 28 9.62 14.07 3.79
C ALA A 28 9.47 13.53 2.36
N ARG A 29 10.45 13.81 1.47
CA ARG A 29 10.47 13.28 0.10
C ARG A 29 10.61 11.76 0.00
N ALA A 30 10.98 11.11 1.09
CA ALA A 30 11.15 9.65 1.13
C ALA A 30 9.81 8.91 1.32
N LEU A 31 8.80 9.49 2.00
CA LEU A 31 7.59 8.76 2.41
C LEU A 31 6.75 8.28 1.23
N GLY A 32 6.46 9.14 0.26
CA GLY A 32 5.72 8.72 -0.94
C GLY A 32 6.49 7.71 -1.78
N GLY A 33 7.81 7.87 -1.88
CA GLY A 33 8.68 6.88 -2.52
C GLY A 33 8.74 5.55 -1.77
N GLU A 34 8.69 5.56 -0.44
CA GLU A 34 8.62 4.33 0.38
C GLU A 34 7.28 3.62 0.18
N LEU A 35 6.16 4.36 0.16
CA LEU A 35 4.84 3.78 -0.11
C LEU A 35 4.81 3.06 -1.46
N ARG A 36 5.28 3.69 -2.54
CA ARG A 36 5.37 3.05 -3.86
C ARG A 36 6.23 1.78 -3.83
N ARG A 37 7.41 1.83 -3.20
CA ARG A 37 8.26 0.64 -3.08
C ARG A 37 7.62 -0.49 -2.27
N LEU A 38 6.80 -0.14 -1.30
CA LEU A 38 6.01 -1.12 -0.55
C LEU A 38 4.97 -1.77 -1.45
N HIS A 39 4.21 -0.98 -2.22
CA HIS A 39 3.22 -1.51 -3.18
C HIS A 39 3.88 -2.38 -4.25
N ASP A 40 5.04 -1.99 -4.78
CA ASP A 40 5.78 -2.81 -5.75
C ASP A 40 6.15 -4.18 -5.15
N ARG A 41 6.63 -4.24 -3.90
CA ARG A 41 6.88 -5.53 -3.23
C ARG A 41 5.63 -6.37 -3.01
N ILE A 42 4.49 -5.74 -2.76
CA ILE A 42 3.21 -6.45 -2.61
C ILE A 42 2.75 -7.00 -3.97
N ARG A 43 2.94 -6.25 -5.06
CA ARG A 43 2.71 -6.73 -6.43
C ARG A 43 3.57 -7.96 -6.74
N ASP A 44 4.86 -7.91 -6.40
CA ASP A 44 5.77 -9.07 -6.55
C ASP A 44 5.26 -10.31 -5.80
N VAL A 45 4.72 -10.14 -4.59
CA VAL A 45 4.15 -11.26 -3.80
C VAL A 45 2.90 -11.85 -4.47
N LEU A 46 2.03 -11.00 -5.04
CA LEU A 46 0.86 -11.45 -5.80
C LEU A 46 1.27 -12.21 -7.06
N ASP A 47 2.21 -11.68 -7.82
CA ASP A 47 2.73 -12.30 -9.03
C ASP A 47 3.38 -13.66 -8.73
N ASP A 48 4.23 -13.75 -7.69
CA ASP A 48 4.83 -15.01 -7.24
C ASP A 48 3.77 -16.07 -6.88
N ALA A 49 2.67 -15.65 -6.26
CA ALA A 49 1.58 -16.60 -5.94
C ALA A 49 0.83 -17.05 -7.18
N ARG A 50 0.62 -16.19 -8.16
CA ARG A 50 -0.05 -16.51 -9.44
C ARG A 50 0.82 -17.41 -10.32
N ASP A 51 2.10 -17.11 -10.45
CA ASP A 51 3.07 -17.86 -11.26
C ASP A 51 3.27 -19.29 -10.74
N GLY A 52 3.06 -19.52 -9.44
CA GLY A 52 3.06 -20.85 -8.85
C GLY A 52 1.85 -21.73 -9.21
N LEU A 53 0.81 -21.15 -9.84
CA LEU A 53 -0.40 -21.86 -10.24
C LEU A 53 -0.34 -22.23 -11.71
N ASP A 54 -0.32 -23.55 -12.00
CA ASP A 54 -0.46 -24.05 -13.36
C ASP A 54 -1.96 -24.14 -13.74
N PRO A 55 -2.45 -23.28 -14.67
CA PRO A 55 -3.85 -23.29 -15.09
C PRO A 55 -4.24 -24.61 -15.79
N VAL A 56 -3.26 -25.39 -16.26
CA VAL A 56 -3.47 -26.66 -16.97
C VAL A 56 -3.47 -27.86 -16.01
N ALA A 57 -2.94 -27.69 -14.79
CA ALA A 57 -2.84 -28.80 -13.81
C ALA A 57 -4.20 -29.38 -13.33
N GLY A 58 -5.31 -28.82 -13.77
CA GLY A 58 -6.65 -29.35 -13.55
C GLY A 58 -7.05 -29.40 -12.07
N ALA A 59 -7.62 -30.54 -11.65
CA ALA A 59 -8.09 -30.79 -10.28
C ALA A 59 -6.96 -31.26 -9.32
N ALA A 60 -5.69 -31.03 -9.65
CA ALA A 60 -4.60 -31.36 -8.75
C ALA A 60 -4.70 -30.53 -7.46
N ALA A 61 -4.43 -31.17 -6.32
CA ALA A 61 -4.33 -30.47 -5.04
C ALA A 61 -3.21 -29.43 -5.08
N LEU A 62 -3.40 -28.32 -4.39
CA LEU A 62 -2.38 -27.29 -4.23
C LEU A 62 -1.13 -27.88 -3.55
N SER A 63 0.05 -27.51 -4.01
CA SER A 63 1.28 -27.83 -3.29
C SER A 63 1.38 -27.05 -1.98
N ASP A 64 2.10 -27.60 -1.00
CA ASP A 64 2.34 -26.91 0.27
C ASP A 64 3.00 -25.53 0.06
N ASP A 65 3.91 -25.40 -0.91
CA ASP A 65 4.54 -24.16 -1.30
C ASP A 65 3.52 -23.11 -1.77
N LEU A 66 2.57 -23.53 -2.59
CA LEU A 66 1.53 -22.64 -3.09
C LEU A 66 0.56 -22.19 -2.00
N VAL A 67 0.19 -23.09 -1.10
CA VAL A 67 -0.61 -22.76 0.10
C VAL A 67 0.12 -21.69 0.93
N LEU A 68 1.44 -21.85 1.11
CA LEU A 68 2.27 -20.89 1.83
C LEU A 68 2.29 -19.52 1.13
N ARG A 69 2.42 -19.49 -0.21
CA ARG A 69 2.39 -18.23 -0.99
C ARG A 69 1.05 -17.51 -0.87
N CYS A 70 -0.06 -18.23 -1.02
CA CYS A 70 -1.40 -17.64 -0.82
C CYS A 70 -1.59 -17.07 0.59
N HIS A 71 -1.12 -17.81 1.61
CA HIS A 71 -1.14 -17.31 2.99
C HIS A 71 -0.28 -16.06 3.18
N ALA A 72 0.86 -16.01 2.51
CA ALA A 72 1.73 -14.85 2.51
C ALA A 72 1.04 -13.62 1.91
N VAL A 73 0.34 -13.75 0.77
CA VAL A 73 -0.50 -12.69 0.17
C VAL A 73 -1.50 -12.18 1.20
N CYS A 74 -2.32 -13.05 1.78
CA CYS A 74 -3.36 -12.67 2.74
C CYS A 74 -2.77 -11.94 3.97
N THR A 75 -1.65 -12.44 4.49
CA THR A 75 -1.00 -11.87 5.67
C THR A 75 -0.39 -10.51 5.37
N THR A 76 0.31 -10.37 4.26
CA THR A 76 1.01 -9.13 3.88
C THR A 76 0.01 -8.01 3.62
N LEU A 77 -0.97 -8.24 2.74
CA LEU A 77 -2.01 -7.28 2.42
C LEU A 77 -2.86 -6.92 3.64
N GLY A 78 -3.35 -7.92 4.36
CA GLY A 78 -4.18 -7.67 5.54
C GLY A 78 -3.43 -6.94 6.66
N THR A 79 -2.10 -7.05 6.75
CA THR A 79 -1.30 -6.30 7.73
C THR A 79 -1.06 -4.88 7.26
N HIS A 80 -0.74 -4.69 5.98
CA HIS A 80 -0.55 -3.39 5.36
C HIS A 80 -1.80 -2.50 5.56
N HIS A 81 -2.98 -2.95 5.12
CA HIS A 81 -4.22 -2.19 5.27
C HIS A 81 -4.58 -1.90 6.74
N ARG A 82 -4.39 -2.87 7.65
CA ARG A 82 -4.64 -2.62 9.08
C ARG A 82 -3.71 -1.56 9.68
N ASP A 83 -2.46 -1.49 9.25
CA ASP A 83 -1.53 -0.47 9.73
C ASP A 83 -1.88 0.91 9.15
N GLU A 84 -2.39 1.00 7.92
CA GLU A 84 -2.93 2.24 7.33
C GLU A 84 -4.18 2.73 8.05
N ASP A 85 -5.17 1.86 8.22
CA ASP A 85 -6.41 2.17 8.94
C ASP A 85 -6.12 2.61 10.39
N ALA A 86 -5.12 2.02 11.04
CA ALA A 86 -4.81 2.30 12.43
C ALA A 86 -3.93 3.55 12.64
N ALA A 87 -3.10 3.93 11.66
CA ALA A 87 -2.11 4.96 11.87
C ALA A 87 -2.04 6.02 10.75
N LEU A 88 -1.96 5.61 9.48
CA LEU A 88 -1.83 6.55 8.35
C LEU A 88 -3.11 7.37 8.15
N PHE A 89 -4.26 6.73 8.05
CA PHE A 89 -5.52 7.38 7.76
C PHE A 89 -5.99 8.33 8.87
N PRO A 90 -5.91 7.97 10.17
CA PRO A 90 -6.18 8.91 11.25
C PRO A 90 -5.23 10.11 11.26
N TRP A 91 -3.96 9.91 10.90
CA TRP A 91 -2.99 11.00 10.76
C TRP A 91 -3.35 11.91 9.58
N LEU A 92 -3.67 11.35 8.40
CA LEU A 92 -4.12 12.11 7.23
C LEU A 92 -5.36 12.95 7.53
N ARG A 93 -6.38 12.39 8.19
CA ARG A 93 -7.60 13.14 8.57
C ARG A 93 -7.30 14.34 9.47
N ARG A 94 -6.31 14.21 10.36
CA ARG A 94 -5.95 15.28 11.29
C ARG A 94 -5.10 16.36 10.62
N GLU A 95 -4.05 15.96 9.89
CA GLU A 95 -3.09 16.89 9.30
C GLU A 95 -3.57 17.46 7.95
N HIS A 96 -4.39 16.69 7.21
CA HIS A 96 -4.88 17.01 5.88
C HIS A 96 -6.40 16.81 5.78
N PRO A 97 -7.22 17.62 6.45
CA PRO A 97 -8.68 17.43 6.48
C PRO A 97 -9.36 17.40 5.11
N GLY A 98 -8.74 18.00 4.09
CA GLY A 98 -9.22 17.96 2.70
C GLY A 98 -9.17 16.57 2.05
N LEU A 99 -8.47 15.59 2.66
CA LEU A 99 -8.41 14.20 2.18
C LEU A 99 -9.48 13.29 2.82
N GLY A 100 -10.43 13.83 3.58
CA GLY A 100 -11.46 13.03 4.26
C GLY A 100 -12.17 12.06 3.32
N GLU A 101 -12.71 12.55 2.20
CA GLU A 101 -13.42 11.73 1.19
C GLU A 101 -12.50 10.69 0.50
N VAL A 102 -11.22 11.03 0.31
CA VAL A 102 -10.22 10.10 -0.24
C VAL A 102 -9.99 8.95 0.74
N VAL A 103 -9.80 9.26 2.02
CA VAL A 103 -9.59 8.26 3.07
C VAL A 103 -10.84 7.40 3.26
N ASP A 104 -12.06 7.98 3.24
CA ASP A 104 -13.31 7.23 3.31
C ASP A 104 -13.39 6.17 2.21
N ARG A 105 -13.02 6.54 0.98
CA ARG A 105 -12.99 5.62 -0.15
C ARG A 105 -11.94 4.52 0.00
N LEU A 106 -10.72 4.85 0.48
CA LEU A 106 -9.68 3.86 0.72
C LEU A 106 -10.10 2.85 1.79
N GLU A 107 -10.75 3.29 2.88
CA GLU A 107 -11.30 2.40 3.91
C GLU A 107 -12.41 1.47 3.35
N GLU A 108 -13.27 1.99 2.44
CA GLU A 108 -14.24 1.16 1.73
C GLU A 108 -13.57 0.10 0.85
N ASP A 109 -12.52 0.49 0.10
CA ASP A 109 -11.74 -0.43 -0.72
C ASP A 109 -11.07 -1.50 0.18
N HIS A 110 -10.51 -1.15 1.36
CA HIS A 110 -9.93 -2.09 2.32
C HIS A 110 -10.96 -3.13 2.81
N ALA A 111 -12.21 -2.71 3.07
CA ALA A 111 -13.26 -3.65 3.46
C ALA A 111 -13.59 -4.67 2.36
N ILE A 112 -13.61 -4.23 1.09
CA ILE A 112 -13.83 -5.10 -0.07
C ILE A 112 -12.66 -6.07 -0.23
N ILE A 113 -11.43 -5.56 -0.21
CA ILE A 113 -10.20 -6.35 -0.32
C ILE A 113 -10.12 -7.37 0.82
N GLY A 114 -10.40 -6.97 2.04
CA GLY A 114 -10.45 -7.86 3.20
C GLY A 114 -11.40 -9.04 3.01
N SER A 115 -12.56 -8.79 2.40
CA SER A 115 -13.53 -9.84 2.06
C SER A 115 -13.01 -10.81 1.00
N LEU A 116 -12.31 -10.30 -0.03
CA LEU A 116 -11.69 -11.12 -1.08
C LEU A 116 -10.54 -11.96 -0.54
N LEU A 117 -9.72 -11.40 0.36
CA LEU A 117 -8.64 -12.13 1.01
C LEU A 117 -9.16 -13.24 1.92
N ALA A 118 -10.25 -12.99 2.67
CA ALA A 118 -10.90 -14.00 3.50
C ALA A 118 -11.46 -15.16 2.66
N GLU A 119 -12.02 -14.85 1.49
CA GLU A 119 -12.52 -15.86 0.56
C GLU A 119 -11.37 -16.66 -0.08
N LEU A 120 -10.29 -16.01 -0.49
CA LEU A 120 -9.07 -16.68 -0.96
C LEU A 120 -8.52 -17.64 0.10
N GLU A 121 -8.40 -17.18 1.35
CA GLU A 121 -7.93 -18.01 2.45
C GLU A 121 -8.86 -19.21 2.70
N ARG A 122 -10.17 -19.03 2.59
CA ARG A 122 -11.17 -20.08 2.72
C ARG A 122 -10.99 -21.16 1.66
N VAL A 123 -10.94 -20.80 0.37
CA VAL A 123 -10.82 -21.76 -0.73
C VAL A 123 -9.49 -22.53 -0.70
N VAL A 124 -8.40 -21.87 -0.29
CA VAL A 124 -7.09 -22.50 -0.07
C VAL A 124 -7.16 -23.53 1.05
N ARG A 125 -7.76 -23.15 2.21
CA ARG A 125 -7.90 -24.03 3.36
C ARG A 125 -8.80 -25.25 3.08
N GLU A 126 -9.80 -25.08 2.23
CA GLU A 126 -10.72 -26.16 1.81
C GLU A 126 -10.11 -27.08 0.73
N GLY A 127 -8.88 -26.78 0.28
CA GLY A 127 -8.18 -27.58 -0.73
C GLY A 127 -8.82 -27.46 -2.13
N ALA A 128 -9.33 -26.28 -2.46
CA ALA A 128 -9.92 -26.03 -3.78
C ALA A 128 -8.91 -26.30 -4.91
N ALA A 129 -9.42 -26.63 -6.10
CA ALA A 129 -8.58 -26.82 -7.29
C ALA A 129 -7.82 -25.53 -7.65
N GLY A 130 -6.60 -25.67 -8.18
CA GLY A 130 -5.72 -24.54 -8.53
C GLY A 130 -6.40 -23.47 -9.41
N ALA A 131 -7.23 -23.89 -10.37
CA ALA A 131 -8.01 -22.98 -11.21
C ALA A 131 -9.04 -22.13 -10.42
N VAL A 132 -9.53 -22.60 -9.28
CA VAL A 132 -10.43 -21.83 -8.40
C VAL A 132 -9.60 -20.80 -7.65
N VAL A 133 -8.46 -21.20 -7.08
CA VAL A 133 -7.55 -20.31 -6.34
C VAL A 133 -7.01 -19.23 -7.28
N LEU A 134 -6.63 -19.59 -8.51
CA LEU A 134 -6.15 -18.63 -9.51
C LEU A 134 -7.19 -17.51 -9.77
N ARG A 135 -8.46 -17.86 -9.97
CA ARG A 135 -9.51 -16.85 -10.17
C ARG A 135 -9.68 -15.89 -8.98
N HIS A 136 -9.50 -16.39 -7.75
CA HIS A 136 -9.54 -15.52 -6.57
C HIS A 136 -8.32 -14.60 -6.52
N LEU A 137 -7.12 -15.11 -6.84
CA LEU A 137 -5.91 -14.29 -6.92
C LEU A 137 -6.01 -13.22 -8.02
N GLU A 138 -6.54 -13.56 -9.20
CA GLU A 138 -6.78 -12.61 -10.29
C GLU A 138 -7.78 -11.52 -9.86
N GLY A 139 -8.81 -11.89 -9.11
CA GLY A 139 -9.77 -10.93 -8.54
C GLY A 139 -9.13 -9.98 -7.53
N VAL A 140 -8.31 -10.52 -6.62
CA VAL A 140 -7.53 -9.71 -5.66
C VAL A 140 -6.59 -8.77 -6.39
N ASP A 141 -5.80 -9.27 -7.36
CA ASP A 141 -4.84 -8.50 -8.14
C ASP A 141 -5.50 -7.31 -8.86
N ALA A 142 -6.61 -7.54 -9.56
CA ALA A 142 -7.32 -6.49 -10.29
C ALA A 142 -7.83 -5.36 -9.38
N ILE A 143 -8.35 -5.70 -8.20
CA ILE A 143 -8.79 -4.71 -7.21
C ILE A 143 -7.58 -3.98 -6.59
N MET A 144 -6.53 -4.72 -6.23
CA MET A 144 -5.31 -4.16 -5.64
C MET A 144 -4.64 -3.16 -6.58
N GLU A 145 -4.55 -3.45 -7.88
CA GLU A 145 -3.94 -2.53 -8.83
C GLU A 145 -4.75 -1.22 -8.96
N SER A 146 -6.08 -1.30 -8.92
CA SER A 146 -6.95 -0.12 -8.90
C SER A 146 -6.78 0.69 -7.63
N HIS A 147 -6.74 0.02 -6.48
CA HIS A 147 -6.58 0.59 -5.16
C HIS A 147 -5.21 1.30 -5.03
N PHE A 148 -4.11 0.62 -5.29
CA PHE A 148 -2.77 1.20 -5.22
C PHE A 148 -2.60 2.42 -6.14
N ARG A 149 -3.12 2.37 -7.37
CA ARG A 149 -3.07 3.53 -8.27
C ARG A 149 -3.84 4.72 -7.73
N PHE A 150 -5.00 4.47 -7.13
CA PHE A 150 -5.80 5.53 -6.53
C PHE A 150 -5.07 6.12 -5.33
N GLU A 151 -4.61 5.28 -4.41
CA GLU A 151 -3.90 5.67 -3.21
C GLU A 151 -2.61 6.45 -3.53
N GLU A 152 -1.75 5.90 -4.40
CA GLU A 152 -0.51 6.56 -4.80
C GLU A 152 -0.77 7.93 -5.45
N ARG A 153 -1.82 8.05 -6.26
CA ARG A 153 -2.16 9.32 -6.90
C ARG A 153 -2.59 10.38 -5.89
N GLU A 154 -3.38 10.00 -4.90
CA GLU A 154 -3.94 10.94 -3.93
C GLU A 154 -2.98 11.21 -2.75
N LEU A 155 -2.31 10.19 -2.23
CA LEU A 155 -1.52 10.31 -1.01
C LEU A 155 -0.06 10.67 -1.23
N VAL A 156 0.58 10.18 -2.30
CA VAL A 156 2.03 10.42 -2.51
C VAL A 156 2.37 11.91 -2.58
N PRO A 157 1.64 12.77 -3.31
CA PRO A 157 1.96 14.21 -3.34
C PRO A 157 1.89 14.85 -1.95
N VAL A 158 0.98 14.40 -1.10
CA VAL A 158 0.79 14.91 0.28
C VAL A 158 1.90 14.41 1.19
N LEU A 159 2.24 13.13 1.11
CA LEU A 159 3.32 12.52 1.87
C LEU A 159 4.68 13.15 1.52
N ASP A 160 4.93 13.41 0.23
CA ASP A 160 6.16 14.05 -0.25
C ASP A 160 6.25 15.55 0.14
N ALA A 161 5.11 16.19 0.36
CA ALA A 161 5.04 17.59 0.82
C ALA A 161 5.08 17.73 2.35
N THR A 162 4.99 16.63 3.10
CA THR A 162 4.97 16.65 4.57
C THR A 162 6.31 17.12 5.11
N VAL A 163 6.28 18.15 5.96
CA VAL A 163 7.45 18.70 6.67
C VAL A 163 7.31 18.39 8.15
N GLY A 164 8.30 17.73 8.73
CA GLY A 164 8.30 17.36 10.14
C GLY A 164 8.10 15.88 10.39
N ASP A 165 7.50 15.54 11.53
CA ASP A 165 7.23 14.15 11.89
C ASP A 165 6.09 13.61 11.01
N GLY A 166 6.41 12.62 10.18
CA GLY A 166 5.44 11.93 9.33
C GLY A 166 4.43 11.09 10.13
N PRO A 167 3.60 10.28 9.43
CA PRO A 167 2.64 9.40 10.08
C PRO A 167 3.33 8.42 11.04
N PRO A 168 2.71 8.10 12.19
CA PRO A 168 3.28 7.23 13.21
C PRO A 168 3.16 5.73 12.82
N LEU A 169 3.62 5.39 11.63
CA LEU A 169 3.60 4.03 11.10
C LEU A 169 4.65 3.16 11.79
N PRO A 170 4.32 1.91 12.13
CA PRO A 170 5.30 1.00 12.72
C PRO A 170 6.36 0.58 11.68
N ASP A 171 7.57 0.26 12.15
CA ASP A 171 8.66 -0.19 11.26
C ASP A 171 8.28 -1.38 10.37
N ARG A 172 7.42 -2.28 10.87
CA ARG A 172 6.93 -3.44 10.12
C ARG A 172 6.13 -3.04 8.86
N PHE A 173 5.47 -1.89 8.87
CA PHE A 173 4.74 -1.37 7.72
C PHE A 173 5.67 -1.22 6.51
N TRP A 174 6.79 -0.53 6.71
CA TRP A 174 7.76 -0.27 5.64
C TRP A 174 8.51 -1.53 5.17
N ARG A 175 8.46 -2.61 5.95
CA ARG A 175 9.10 -3.90 5.66
C ARG A 175 8.12 -4.97 5.16
N ALA A 176 6.87 -4.63 4.91
CA ALA A 176 5.92 -5.59 4.34
C ALA A 176 6.45 -6.13 3.01
N GLY A 177 6.34 -7.43 2.80
CA GLY A 177 6.87 -8.11 1.61
C GLY A 177 8.36 -8.49 1.64
N GLU A 178 9.20 -7.89 2.52
CA GLU A 178 10.64 -8.24 2.57
C GLU A 178 10.92 -9.71 2.95
N ARG A 179 10.01 -10.35 3.67
CA ARG A 179 10.20 -11.71 4.20
C ARG A 179 9.73 -12.83 3.26
N LEU A 180 9.17 -12.46 2.13
CA LEU A 180 8.52 -13.39 1.21
C LEU A 180 9.37 -13.73 -0.02
N THR A 181 10.53 -13.12 -0.18
CA THR A 181 11.51 -13.59 -1.14
C THR A 181 12.10 -14.90 -0.63
N PRO A 182 11.82 -16.07 -1.27
CA PRO A 182 12.54 -17.30 -0.97
C PRO A 182 14.01 -17.00 -1.20
N GLY A 183 14.85 -17.29 -0.19
CA GLY A 183 16.25 -16.93 -0.17
C GLY A 183 16.91 -17.25 -1.49
N GLY A 184 17.49 -16.24 -2.12
CA GLY A 184 18.36 -16.41 -3.27
C GLY A 184 19.47 -17.38 -2.90
N GLY A 185 19.30 -18.64 -3.30
CA GLY A 185 20.30 -19.65 -3.17
C GLY A 185 21.56 -19.16 -3.87
N SER A 186 22.57 -18.80 -3.11
CA SER A 186 23.91 -18.59 -3.62
C SER A 186 24.29 -19.84 -4.40
N ARG A 187 24.35 -19.72 -5.71
CA ARG A 187 25.02 -20.72 -6.55
C ARG A 187 26.51 -20.42 -6.44
N GLU A 188 27.21 -21.22 -5.65
CA GLU A 188 28.62 -21.47 -5.84
C GLU A 188 28.84 -22.38 -7.04
#